data_eb7d53f382d035ed9fdabbe698132c8a
#
_entry.id   eb7d53f382d035ed9fdabbe698132c8a
#
_cell.length_a   1.000
_cell.length_b   1.000
_cell.length_c   1.000
_cell.angle_alpha   90.00
_cell.angle_beta   90.00
_cell.angle_gamma   90.00
#
_symmetry.space_group_name_H-M   'P 1'
#
loop_
_entity.id
_entity.type
_entity.pdbx_description
1 polymer ?
#
loop_
_entity_poly.entity_id
_entity_poly.type
_entity_poly.pdbx_seq_one_letter_code
_entity_poly.pdbx_strand_id
1 'polypeptide(L)'
;IEYAGTLEIMEKLNSGEKFDSILASNSMWLYMLNNDISVKNSKAISINPIVFGIKKSKAEELGFVSGKVELKDILEAIRQKKLKFAMTSATQTNTGASAYLGFLNTLAGSPEVLTEDMLKDENLKAELTTLFSGVERTSGSEEFLEEMYMSGKYDAIVTYETSIININTKMEDKSDPIYAVYTIYGVSI
;
A
#
# COMPACT_ATOMS: atom_id res chain seq x y z
N ILE A 1 4.13 -6.99 -25.45
CA ILE A 1 3.94 -6.79 -23.98
C ILE A 1 3.20 -5.49 -23.83
N GLU A 2 2.14 -5.51 -23.04
CA GLU A 2 1.36 -4.34 -22.67
C GLU A 2 1.50 -4.13 -21.16
N TYR A 3 1.65 -2.89 -20.71
CA TYR A 3 1.72 -2.51 -19.31
C TYR A 3 0.41 -1.88 -18.87
N ALA A 4 -0.15 -2.36 -17.77
CA ALA A 4 -1.39 -1.86 -17.19
C ALA A 4 -1.43 -2.09 -15.69
N GLY A 5 -2.21 -1.32 -14.96
CA GLY A 5 -2.49 -1.58 -13.55
C GLY A 5 -3.31 -2.88 -13.38
N THR A 6 -3.21 -3.53 -12.22
CA THR A 6 -3.90 -4.81 -12.00
C THR A 6 -5.42 -4.71 -12.20
N LEU A 7 -6.04 -3.63 -11.73
CA LEU A 7 -7.49 -3.40 -11.93
C LEU A 7 -7.82 -3.20 -13.41
N GLU A 8 -7.02 -2.43 -14.12
CA GLU A 8 -7.18 -2.22 -15.56
C GLU A 8 -7.06 -3.54 -16.34
N ILE A 9 -6.15 -4.44 -15.94
CA ILE A 9 -6.05 -5.79 -16.52
C ILE A 9 -7.38 -6.55 -16.34
N MET A 10 -7.99 -6.48 -15.14
CA MET A 10 -9.28 -7.13 -14.89
C MET A 10 -10.42 -6.52 -15.74
N GLU A 11 -10.44 -5.22 -15.90
CA GLU A 11 -11.40 -4.52 -16.75
C GLU A 11 -11.27 -4.92 -18.23
N LYS A 12 -10.04 -4.98 -18.75
CA LYS A 12 -9.75 -5.44 -20.11
C LYS A 12 -10.22 -6.86 -20.35
N LEU A 13 -9.95 -7.77 -19.41
CA LEU A 13 -10.43 -9.15 -19.50
C LEU A 13 -11.96 -9.22 -19.47
N ASN A 14 -12.62 -8.46 -18.58
CA ASN A 14 -14.07 -8.42 -18.47
C ASN A 14 -14.73 -7.78 -19.73
N SER A 15 -14.04 -6.90 -20.44
CA SER A 15 -14.49 -6.35 -21.71
C SER A 15 -14.31 -7.29 -22.90
N GLY A 16 -13.71 -8.45 -22.70
CA GLY A 16 -13.52 -9.49 -23.72
C GLY A 16 -12.16 -9.47 -24.43
N GLU A 17 -11.21 -8.64 -23.97
CA GLU A 17 -9.85 -8.71 -24.46
C GLU A 17 -9.19 -10.03 -24.06
N LYS A 18 -8.34 -10.57 -24.92
CA LYS A 18 -7.70 -11.86 -24.73
C LYS A 18 -6.19 -11.70 -24.66
N PHE A 19 -5.61 -12.33 -23.66
CA PHE A 19 -4.15 -12.36 -23.46
C PHE A 19 -3.69 -13.80 -23.27
N ASP A 20 -2.53 -14.13 -23.81
CA ASP A 20 -1.90 -15.46 -23.62
C ASP A 20 -1.41 -15.64 -22.17
N SER A 21 -1.03 -14.54 -21.51
CA SER A 21 -0.55 -14.53 -20.14
C SER A 21 -0.78 -13.16 -19.51
N ILE A 22 -1.01 -13.14 -18.20
CA ILE A 22 -1.08 -11.92 -17.38
C ILE A 22 -0.12 -12.03 -16.20
N LEU A 23 0.46 -10.90 -15.81
CA LEU A 23 1.23 -10.76 -14.59
C LEU A 23 0.53 -9.72 -13.71
N ALA A 24 -0.17 -10.18 -12.69
CA ALA A 24 -0.93 -9.34 -11.77
C ALA A 24 -0.27 -9.31 -10.40
N SER A 25 -0.42 -8.18 -9.70
CA SER A 25 0.22 -7.99 -8.39
C SER A 25 -0.37 -8.87 -7.29
N ASN A 26 -1.63 -9.30 -7.41
CA ASN A 26 -2.28 -10.14 -6.43
C ASN A 26 -3.39 -10.98 -7.08
N SER A 27 -3.46 -12.26 -6.71
CA SER A 27 -4.47 -13.19 -7.22
C SER A 27 -5.90 -12.91 -6.73
N MET A 28 -6.07 -12.11 -5.67
CA MET A 28 -7.40 -11.74 -5.19
C MET A 28 -8.26 -11.05 -6.26
N TRP A 29 -7.63 -10.33 -7.18
CA TRP A 29 -8.33 -9.65 -8.27
C TRP A 29 -8.95 -10.58 -9.29
N LEU A 30 -8.51 -11.84 -9.36
CA LEU A 30 -9.12 -12.85 -10.21
C LEU A 30 -10.58 -13.12 -9.84
N TYR A 31 -10.97 -12.86 -8.59
CA TYR A 31 -12.38 -12.96 -8.15
C TYR A 31 -13.29 -11.86 -8.72
N MET A 32 -12.72 -10.82 -9.32
CA MET A 32 -13.47 -9.77 -10.02
C MET A 32 -13.74 -10.09 -11.49
N LEU A 33 -13.23 -11.21 -11.99
CA LEU A 33 -13.48 -11.64 -13.36
C LEU A 33 -14.91 -12.18 -13.51
N ASN A 34 -15.51 -11.92 -14.67
CA ASN A 34 -16.80 -12.49 -15.05
C ASN A 34 -16.73 -14.01 -15.06
N ASN A 35 -17.84 -14.68 -14.76
CA ASN A 35 -17.91 -16.15 -14.62
C ASN A 35 -17.56 -16.93 -15.90
N ASP A 36 -17.59 -16.30 -17.07
CA ASP A 36 -17.24 -16.89 -18.36
C ASP A 36 -15.74 -16.79 -18.67
N ILE A 37 -14.97 -16.10 -17.81
CA ILE A 37 -13.51 -15.94 -17.96
C ILE A 37 -12.82 -16.99 -17.10
N SER A 38 -11.99 -17.80 -17.74
CA SER A 38 -11.20 -18.84 -17.07
C SER A 38 -9.71 -18.50 -17.13
N VAL A 39 -9.10 -18.32 -15.96
CA VAL A 39 -7.64 -18.22 -15.81
C VAL A 39 -7.09 -19.59 -15.44
N LYS A 40 -6.12 -20.09 -16.22
CA LYS A 40 -5.45 -21.37 -16.00
C LYS A 40 -4.02 -21.15 -15.56
N ASN A 41 -3.47 -22.10 -14.83
CA ASN A 41 -2.05 -22.11 -14.43
C ASN A 41 -1.63 -20.90 -13.60
N SER A 42 -2.53 -20.36 -12.76
CA SER A 42 -2.18 -19.28 -11.82
C SER A 42 -1.09 -19.76 -10.85
N LYS A 43 -0.02 -18.96 -10.70
CA LYS A 43 1.11 -19.27 -9.83
C LYS A 43 1.71 -18.00 -9.25
N ALA A 44 1.93 -17.98 -7.94
CA ALA A 44 2.74 -16.94 -7.31
C ALA A 44 4.21 -17.12 -7.68
N ILE A 45 4.86 -16.03 -8.13
CA ILE A 45 6.26 -16.05 -8.59
C ILE A 45 7.16 -15.14 -7.75
N SER A 46 6.58 -14.20 -6.99
CA SER A 46 7.31 -13.28 -6.12
C SER A 46 6.41 -12.76 -5.01
N ILE A 47 7.03 -12.18 -3.99
CA ILE A 47 6.38 -11.44 -2.92
C ILE A 47 7.00 -10.05 -2.89
N ASN A 48 6.18 -9.01 -2.83
CA ASN A 48 6.61 -7.63 -2.75
C ASN A 48 5.81 -6.93 -1.64
N PRO A 49 6.40 -6.75 -0.45
CA PRO A 49 5.67 -6.18 0.68
C PRO A 49 5.32 -4.71 0.45
N ILE A 50 4.18 -4.30 1.00
CA ILE A 50 3.80 -2.90 1.10
C ILE A 50 4.29 -2.38 2.45
N VAL A 51 4.92 -1.22 2.43
CA VAL A 51 5.61 -0.62 3.57
C VAL A 51 5.31 0.87 3.68
N PHE A 52 5.56 1.45 4.85
CA PHE A 52 5.70 2.89 4.98
C PHE A 52 7.12 3.29 4.55
N GLY A 53 7.22 4.03 3.44
CA GLY A 53 8.45 4.73 3.06
C GLY A 53 8.46 6.10 3.70
N ILE A 54 9.45 6.39 4.54
CA ILE A 54 9.56 7.66 5.29
C ILE A 54 10.96 8.22 5.07
N LYS A 55 11.11 9.53 4.86
CA LYS A 55 12.44 10.17 4.88
C LYS A 55 13.21 9.70 6.11
N LYS A 56 14.46 9.32 5.95
CA LYS A 56 15.24 8.75 7.05
C LYS A 56 15.33 9.70 8.25
N SER A 57 15.54 10.97 8.01
CA SER A 57 15.54 12.00 9.06
C SER A 57 14.22 12.03 9.85
N LYS A 58 13.09 11.88 9.14
CA LYS A 58 11.76 11.85 9.76
C LYS A 58 11.53 10.55 10.52
N ALA A 59 11.99 9.42 10.00
CA ALA A 59 11.93 8.14 10.69
C ALA A 59 12.78 8.16 11.98
N GLU A 60 13.94 8.82 11.96
CA GLU A 60 14.79 9.03 13.15
C GLU A 60 14.09 9.91 14.19
N GLU A 61 13.49 11.03 13.77
CA GLU A 61 12.68 11.92 14.63
C GLU A 61 11.55 11.18 15.35
N LEU A 62 10.90 10.27 14.64
CA LEU A 62 9.77 9.47 15.16
C LEU A 62 10.21 8.23 15.95
N GLY A 63 11.52 7.90 15.97
CA GLY A 63 12.04 6.71 16.62
C GLY A 63 11.80 5.41 15.87
N PHE A 64 11.51 5.49 14.55
CA PHE A 64 11.13 4.34 13.72
C PHE A 64 12.32 3.57 13.13
N VAL A 65 13.55 4.07 13.28
CA VAL A 65 14.75 3.45 12.68
C VAL A 65 15.34 2.35 13.57
N SER A 66 15.23 2.45 14.88
CA SER A 66 15.92 1.57 15.83
C SER A 66 15.02 0.60 16.59
N GLY A 67 13.72 0.61 16.32
CA GLY A 67 12.73 -0.12 17.08
C GLY A 67 11.83 -1.02 16.24
N LYS A 68 11.03 -1.80 16.95
CA LYS A 68 9.89 -2.47 16.36
C LYS A 68 8.76 -1.45 16.28
N VAL A 69 8.35 -1.07 15.06
CA VAL A 69 7.27 -0.13 14.84
C VAL A 69 5.96 -0.90 14.73
N GLU A 70 4.97 -0.50 15.51
CA GLU A 70 3.61 -1.02 15.38
C GLU A 70 2.72 0.02 14.68
N LEU A 71 1.60 -0.41 14.12
CA LEU A 71 0.66 0.52 13.48
C LEU A 71 0.13 1.59 14.46
N LYS A 72 0.03 1.25 15.76
CA LYS A 72 -0.32 2.22 16.80
C LYS A 72 0.68 3.38 16.95
N ASP A 73 1.97 3.13 16.68
CA ASP A 73 3.01 4.17 16.75
C ASP A 73 2.83 5.17 15.60
N ILE A 74 2.45 4.66 14.42
CA ILE A 74 2.08 5.47 13.26
C ILE A 74 0.81 6.28 13.54
N LEU A 75 -0.22 5.65 14.11
CA LEU A 75 -1.45 6.35 14.52
C LEU A 75 -1.15 7.48 15.52
N GLU A 76 -0.28 7.25 16.49
CA GLU A 76 0.09 8.27 17.47
C GLU A 76 0.85 9.44 16.81
N ALA A 77 1.77 9.15 15.89
CA ALA A 77 2.45 10.20 15.11
C ALA A 77 1.47 11.04 14.28
N ILE A 78 0.43 10.41 13.73
CA ILE A 78 -0.64 11.11 12.99
C ILE A 78 -1.50 11.96 13.95
N ARG A 79 -1.93 11.43 15.11
CA ARG A 79 -2.69 12.18 16.14
C ARG A 79 -1.92 13.40 16.60
N GLN A 80 -0.61 13.29 16.78
CA GLN A 80 0.27 14.39 17.14
C GLN A 80 0.58 15.33 15.98
N LYS A 81 0.03 15.09 14.78
CA LYS A 81 0.29 15.88 13.55
C LYS A 81 1.77 15.90 13.14
N LYS A 82 2.53 14.89 13.53
CA LYS A 82 3.95 14.74 13.21
C LYS A 82 4.19 13.93 11.92
N LEU A 83 3.19 13.16 11.50
CA LEU A 83 3.28 12.33 10.29
C LEU A 83 2.07 12.57 9.40
N LYS A 84 2.34 12.89 8.15
CA LYS A 84 1.42 12.87 7.03
C LYS A 84 2.06 12.10 5.89
N PHE A 85 1.26 11.44 5.09
CA PHE A 85 1.76 10.60 4.00
C PHE A 85 0.87 10.68 2.77
N ALA A 86 1.41 10.27 1.64
CA ALA A 86 0.64 10.01 0.43
C ALA A 86 0.56 8.50 0.17
N MET A 87 -0.46 8.06 -0.52
CA MET A 87 -0.64 6.68 -0.95
C MET A 87 -1.41 6.61 -2.27
N THR A 88 -1.45 5.46 -2.89
CA THR A 88 -2.33 5.26 -4.03
C THR A 88 -3.78 5.03 -3.59
N SER A 89 -4.71 5.25 -4.52
CA SER A 89 -6.15 5.07 -4.27
C SER A 89 -6.49 3.60 -3.97
N ALA A 90 -7.20 3.36 -2.88
CA ALA A 90 -7.65 2.02 -2.50
C ALA A 90 -8.69 1.42 -3.46
N THR A 91 -9.30 2.23 -4.33
CA THR A 91 -10.30 1.77 -5.30
C THR A 91 -9.77 1.70 -6.74
N GLN A 92 -8.54 2.16 -6.98
CA GLN A 92 -7.97 2.23 -8.32
C GLN A 92 -6.67 1.44 -8.48
N THR A 93 -6.02 1.08 -7.38
CA THR A 93 -4.72 0.40 -7.42
C THR A 93 -4.67 -0.80 -6.48
N ASN A 94 -3.85 -1.78 -6.83
CA ASN A 94 -3.58 -2.90 -5.93
C ASN A 94 -2.91 -2.45 -4.64
N THR A 95 -1.92 -1.56 -4.72
CA THR A 95 -1.17 -1.09 -3.54
C THR A 95 -2.09 -0.39 -2.54
N GLY A 96 -2.93 0.52 -3.02
CA GLY A 96 -3.89 1.22 -2.18
C GLY A 96 -4.90 0.28 -1.53
N ALA A 97 -5.47 -0.67 -2.30
CA ALA A 97 -6.41 -1.66 -1.79
C ALA A 97 -5.76 -2.59 -0.76
N SER A 98 -4.57 -3.11 -1.07
CA SER A 98 -3.83 -3.98 -0.17
C SER A 98 -3.41 -3.26 1.10
N ALA A 99 -2.93 -2.02 1.01
CA ALA A 99 -2.63 -1.19 2.17
C ALA A 99 -3.88 -0.98 3.05
N TYR A 100 -5.02 -0.64 2.44
CA TYR A 100 -6.28 -0.48 3.17
C TYR A 100 -6.68 -1.75 3.92
N LEU A 101 -6.67 -2.90 3.23
CA LEU A 101 -7.02 -4.20 3.83
C LEU A 101 -6.05 -4.59 4.94
N GLY A 102 -4.77 -4.34 4.77
CA GLY A 102 -3.79 -4.65 5.78
C GLY A 102 -3.91 -3.76 7.03
N PHE A 103 -4.15 -2.47 6.87
CA PHE A 103 -4.44 -1.59 8.00
C PHE A 103 -5.71 -2.03 8.73
N LEU A 104 -6.77 -2.31 7.98
CA LEU A 104 -8.02 -2.81 8.52
C LEU A 104 -7.81 -4.09 9.32
N ASN A 105 -7.11 -5.07 8.76
CA ASN A 105 -6.81 -6.34 9.41
C ASN A 105 -5.99 -6.12 10.69
N THR A 106 -4.92 -5.32 10.64
CA THR A 106 -4.08 -5.04 11.80
C THR A 106 -4.86 -4.37 12.92
N LEU A 107 -5.69 -3.37 12.62
CA LEU A 107 -6.51 -2.66 13.59
C LEU A 107 -7.64 -3.53 14.15
N ALA A 108 -8.12 -4.50 13.39
CA ALA A 108 -9.09 -5.50 13.86
C ALA A 108 -8.46 -6.61 14.73
N GLY A 109 -7.15 -6.52 15.05
CA GLY A 109 -6.44 -7.49 15.88
C GLY A 109 -5.85 -8.66 15.11
N SER A 110 -5.64 -8.50 13.79
CA SER A 110 -5.06 -9.49 12.88
C SER A 110 -5.81 -10.83 12.86
N PRO A 111 -7.14 -10.82 12.69
CA PRO A 111 -7.91 -12.05 12.57
C PRO A 111 -7.53 -12.82 11.30
N GLU A 112 -7.72 -14.14 11.30
CA GLU A 112 -7.53 -14.96 10.11
C GLU A 112 -8.48 -14.57 8.98
N VAL A 113 -9.72 -14.18 9.33
CA VAL A 113 -10.75 -13.73 8.39
C VAL A 113 -11.44 -12.48 8.94
N LEU A 114 -11.50 -11.41 8.13
CA LEU A 114 -12.30 -10.24 8.43
C LEU A 114 -13.80 -10.56 8.21
N THR A 115 -14.63 -10.24 9.20
CA THR A 115 -16.08 -10.43 9.12
C THR A 115 -16.82 -9.11 9.06
N GLU A 116 -18.05 -9.10 8.51
CA GLU A 116 -18.90 -7.91 8.47
C GLU A 116 -19.17 -7.33 9.86
N ASP A 117 -19.26 -8.16 10.90
CA ASP A 117 -19.52 -7.69 12.26
C ASP A 117 -18.32 -6.93 12.83
N MET A 118 -17.09 -7.34 12.51
CA MET A 118 -15.88 -6.56 12.85
C MET A 118 -15.90 -5.17 12.20
N LEU A 119 -16.41 -5.06 10.97
CA LEU A 119 -16.52 -3.77 10.27
C LEU A 119 -17.56 -2.81 10.88
N LYS A 120 -18.42 -3.30 11.77
CA LYS A 120 -19.41 -2.48 12.50
C LYS A 120 -18.83 -1.87 13.79
N ASP A 121 -17.66 -2.32 14.23
CA ASP A 121 -17.00 -1.81 15.43
C ASP A 121 -16.65 -0.31 15.30
N GLU A 122 -17.21 0.50 16.17
CA GLU A 122 -17.02 1.95 16.14
C GLU A 122 -15.60 2.37 16.52
N ASN A 123 -14.88 1.59 17.35
CA ASN A 123 -13.48 1.87 17.68
C ASN A 123 -12.60 1.61 16.47
N LEU A 124 -12.81 0.50 15.76
CA LEU A 124 -12.10 0.19 14.51
C LEU A 124 -12.30 1.29 13.47
N LYS A 125 -13.54 1.75 13.28
CA LYS A 125 -13.86 2.88 12.39
C LYS A 125 -13.16 4.17 12.80
N ALA A 126 -13.11 4.47 14.09
CA ALA A 126 -12.45 5.66 14.61
C ALA A 126 -10.93 5.61 14.39
N GLU A 127 -10.31 4.45 14.59
CA GLU A 127 -8.87 4.27 14.33
C GLU A 127 -8.54 4.34 12.84
N LEU A 128 -9.32 3.71 11.98
CA LEU A 128 -9.19 3.85 10.52
C LEU A 128 -9.35 5.31 10.09
N THR A 129 -10.35 6.01 10.61
CA THR A 129 -10.55 7.43 10.32
C THR A 129 -9.34 8.25 10.75
N THR A 130 -8.76 7.95 11.91
CA THR A 130 -7.53 8.59 12.37
C THR A 130 -6.37 8.31 11.43
N LEU A 131 -6.16 7.05 11.05
CA LEU A 131 -5.08 6.66 10.13
C LEU A 131 -5.20 7.39 8.79
N PHE A 132 -6.38 7.37 8.19
CA PHE A 132 -6.62 8.03 6.89
C PHE A 132 -6.67 9.56 6.97
N SER A 133 -6.83 10.14 8.16
CA SER A 133 -6.62 11.59 8.37
C SER A 133 -5.17 12.01 8.15
N GLY A 134 -4.22 11.07 8.23
CA GLY A 134 -2.81 11.27 7.89
C GLY A 134 -2.53 11.26 6.39
N VAL A 135 -3.47 10.79 5.56
CA VAL A 135 -3.34 10.81 4.10
C VAL A 135 -3.55 12.22 3.58
N GLU A 136 -2.48 12.85 3.16
CA GLU A 136 -2.53 14.21 2.62
C GLU A 136 -2.98 14.22 1.16
N ARG A 137 -2.64 13.18 0.41
CA ARG A 137 -3.04 13.01 -1.00
C ARG A 137 -3.04 11.55 -1.42
N THR A 138 -3.92 11.24 -2.36
CA THR A 138 -3.96 9.96 -3.06
C THR A 138 -3.55 10.11 -4.52
N SER A 139 -2.88 9.09 -5.05
CA SER A 139 -2.50 8.97 -6.46
C SER A 139 -3.30 7.84 -7.13
N GLY A 140 -3.55 7.99 -8.42
CA GLY A 140 -4.19 6.95 -9.26
C GLY A 140 -3.22 5.85 -9.73
N SER A 141 -1.91 6.02 -9.52
CA SER A 141 -0.89 5.04 -9.90
C SER A 141 0.36 5.14 -9.02
N GLU A 142 1.17 4.06 -9.01
CA GLU A 142 2.47 4.05 -8.31
C GLU A 142 3.46 5.04 -8.92
N GLU A 143 3.47 5.17 -10.24
CA GLU A 143 4.36 6.09 -10.94
C GLU A 143 4.13 7.54 -10.48
N PHE A 144 2.87 8.00 -10.46
CA PHE A 144 2.54 9.32 -9.94
C PHE A 144 2.82 9.46 -8.44
N LEU A 145 2.72 8.39 -7.66
CA LEU A 145 3.08 8.42 -6.24
C LEU A 145 4.59 8.63 -6.07
N GLU A 146 5.42 7.95 -6.86
CA GLU A 146 6.88 8.14 -6.87
C GLU A 146 7.23 9.58 -7.27
N GLU A 147 6.61 10.13 -8.33
CA GLU A 147 6.82 11.51 -8.76
C GLU A 147 6.41 12.52 -7.68
N MET A 148 5.27 12.29 -7.02
CA MET A 148 4.81 13.10 -5.90
C MET A 148 5.84 13.13 -4.76
N TYR A 149 6.39 11.96 -4.40
CA TYR A 149 7.44 11.88 -3.37
C TYR A 149 8.72 12.59 -3.82
N MET A 150 9.18 12.34 -5.04
CA MET A 150 10.39 12.96 -5.60
C MET A 150 10.28 14.50 -5.72
N SER A 151 9.05 15.05 -5.73
CA SER A 151 8.85 16.51 -5.69
C SER A 151 9.26 17.15 -4.35
N GLY A 152 9.60 16.35 -3.34
CA GLY A 152 10.04 16.80 -2.02
C GLY A 152 8.95 17.32 -1.09
N LYS A 153 7.67 17.29 -1.51
CA LYS A 153 6.54 17.83 -0.73
C LYS A 153 6.07 16.91 0.38
N TYR A 154 6.40 15.61 0.31
CA TYR A 154 5.92 14.60 1.24
C TYR A 154 7.08 13.98 2.00
N ASP A 155 6.89 13.74 3.28
CA ASP A 155 7.87 13.08 4.14
C ASP A 155 7.69 11.56 4.15
N ALA A 156 6.51 11.08 3.78
CA ALA A 156 6.21 9.65 3.77
C ALA A 156 5.23 9.26 2.67
N ILE A 157 5.33 8.01 2.22
CA ILE A 157 4.40 7.35 1.30
C ILE A 157 4.14 5.92 1.75
N VAL A 158 2.98 5.38 1.38
CA VAL A 158 2.69 3.93 1.48
C VAL A 158 2.82 3.34 0.09
N THR A 159 3.78 2.43 -0.08
CA THR A 159 4.13 1.87 -1.39
C THR A 159 4.81 0.51 -1.24
N TYR A 160 5.18 -0.12 -2.36
CA TYR A 160 5.98 -1.35 -2.37
C TYR A 160 7.42 -1.11 -1.90
N GLU A 161 8.00 -2.14 -1.26
CA GLU A 161 9.44 -2.15 -0.93
C GLU A 161 10.30 -1.90 -2.17
N THR A 162 9.96 -2.49 -3.30
CA THR A 162 10.68 -2.28 -4.57
C THR A 162 10.63 -0.84 -5.05
N SER A 163 9.52 -0.11 -4.80
CA SER A 163 9.43 1.33 -5.11
C SER A 163 10.37 2.14 -4.22
N ILE A 164 10.54 1.77 -2.95
CA ILE A 164 11.52 2.40 -2.05
C ILE A 164 12.95 2.26 -2.61
N ILE A 165 13.31 1.05 -3.06
CA ILE A 165 14.62 0.78 -3.66
C ILE A 165 14.79 1.62 -4.93
N ASN A 166 13.77 1.67 -5.78
CA ASN A 166 13.77 2.43 -7.03
C ASN A 166 13.92 3.93 -6.79
N ILE A 167 13.16 4.50 -5.87
CA ILE A 167 13.25 5.91 -5.47
C ILE A 167 14.67 6.23 -5.00
N ASN A 168 15.21 5.45 -4.06
CA ASN A 168 16.57 5.63 -3.56
C ASN A 168 17.62 5.53 -4.67
N THR A 169 17.38 4.73 -5.70
CA THR A 169 18.30 4.61 -6.86
C THR A 169 18.24 5.86 -7.72
N LYS A 170 17.05 6.42 -7.95
CA LYS A 170 16.81 7.60 -8.79
C LYS A 170 17.19 8.93 -8.13
N MET A 171 17.16 9.01 -6.79
CA MET A 171 17.50 10.22 -6.06
C MET A 171 18.94 10.67 -6.38
N GLU A 172 19.12 11.94 -6.74
CA GLU A 172 20.44 12.56 -6.93
C GLU A 172 21.09 12.85 -5.58
N ASP A 173 20.33 13.45 -4.65
CA ASP A 173 20.76 13.68 -3.28
C ASP A 173 20.44 12.47 -2.39
N LYS A 174 21.49 11.83 -1.89
CA LYS A 174 21.43 10.65 -1.01
C LYS A 174 21.53 10.99 0.48
N SER A 175 21.49 12.26 0.85
CA SER A 175 21.68 12.70 2.23
C SER A 175 20.51 12.31 3.15
N ASP A 176 19.29 12.26 2.60
CA ASP A 176 18.08 11.87 3.32
C ASP A 176 17.25 10.85 2.50
N PRO A 177 17.72 9.59 2.41
CA PRO A 177 17.06 8.58 1.62
C PRO A 177 15.70 8.20 2.23
N ILE A 178 14.80 7.66 1.41
CA ILE A 178 13.57 7.06 1.90
C ILE A 178 13.89 5.74 2.62
N TYR A 179 13.41 5.60 3.84
CA TYR A 179 13.60 4.45 4.72
C TYR A 179 12.32 3.61 4.76
N ALA A 180 12.44 2.30 4.53
CA ALA A 180 11.31 1.38 4.62
C ALA A 180 11.04 1.01 6.09
N VAL A 181 9.87 1.36 6.58
CA VAL A 181 9.40 0.98 7.91
C VAL A 181 8.47 -0.23 7.77
N TYR A 182 8.89 -1.35 8.34
CA TYR A 182 8.09 -2.57 8.42
C TYR A 182 7.37 -2.59 9.75
N THR A 183 6.05 -2.56 9.72
CA THR A 183 5.26 -2.68 10.94
C THR A 183 5.20 -4.13 11.40
N ILE A 184 5.32 -4.37 12.71
CA ILE A 184 5.07 -5.69 13.30
C ILE A 184 3.58 -5.97 13.14
N TYR A 185 3.23 -7.15 12.68
CA TYR A 185 1.87 -7.53 12.24
C TYR A 185 1.42 -6.74 11.01
N GLY A 186 2.38 -6.24 10.25
CA GLY A 186 2.12 -5.37 9.12
C GLY A 186 1.72 -6.11 7.87
N VAL A 187 1.22 -5.30 7.01
CA VAL A 187 0.67 -5.46 5.69
C VAL A 187 1.64 -6.17 4.76
N SER A 188 1.77 -7.47 4.91
CA SER A 188 2.37 -8.34 3.92
C SER A 188 1.25 -9.22 3.39
N ILE A 189 0.65 -8.83 2.29
CA ILE A 189 -0.33 -9.63 1.56
C ILE A 189 0.35 -10.24 0.35
#